data_dba2803894de8d403270c2e63e9d6f72
#
_entry.id   dba2803894de8d403270c2e63e9d6f72
#
_cell.length_a   1.000
_cell.length_b   1.000
_cell.length_c   1.000
_cell.angle_alpha   90.00
_cell.angle_beta   90.00
_cell.angle_gamma   90.00
#
_symmetry.space_group_name_H-M   'P 1'
#
loop_
_entity.id
_entity.type
_entity.pdbx_description
1 polymer ?
#
loop_
_entity_poly.entity_id
_entity_poly.type
_entity_poly.pdbx_seq_one_letter_code
_entity_poly.pdbx_strand_id
1 'polypeptide(L)'
;LAVFGCLLGYEKISDEMKDEELKKLVETIGYKEGLPVVVNPGVLDPKEFIDTVLQVRVPNPFMPDTPQRIATDTSQKLAIRFGETIKAYAASDELDVKDLKLIPLVFAGWLRYLMGVDDSGKAFDLSPDPLLTTVCPYVADLKLEEGQDVESAVSEVLKMKQIFGVDLYEAGLAELVCGYLKEMTKAPGAVRETLKKYV
;
A
#
# COMPACT_ATOMS: atom_id res chain seq x y z
N LEU A 1 -4.63 1.35 3.26
CA LEU A 1 -5.67 0.90 4.18
C LEU A 1 -6.32 -0.39 3.66
N ALA A 2 -7.11 -0.36 2.58
CA ALA A 2 -7.92 -1.50 2.13
C ALA A 2 -7.19 -2.84 1.95
N VAL A 3 -6.02 -2.85 1.31
CA VAL A 3 -5.28 -4.12 1.14
C VAL A 3 -4.83 -4.70 2.48
N PHE A 4 -4.41 -3.86 3.43
CA PHE A 4 -4.07 -4.30 4.78
C PHE A 4 -5.31 -4.74 5.56
N GLY A 5 -6.47 -4.09 5.35
CA GLY A 5 -7.74 -4.53 5.91
C GLY A 5 -8.13 -5.93 5.46
N CYS A 6 -8.00 -6.24 4.16
CA CYS A 6 -8.19 -7.61 3.66
C CYS A 6 -7.20 -8.60 4.29
N LEU A 7 -5.91 -8.24 4.35
CA LEU A 7 -4.86 -9.08 4.92
C LEU A 7 -5.05 -9.36 6.42
N LEU A 8 -5.57 -8.40 7.16
CA LEU A 8 -5.80 -8.51 8.62
C LEU A 8 -7.21 -8.96 8.99
N GLY A 9 -8.06 -9.24 7.98
CA GLY A 9 -9.41 -9.78 8.19
C GLY A 9 -10.45 -8.77 8.68
N TYR A 10 -10.26 -7.46 8.43
CA TYR A 10 -11.27 -6.45 8.76
C TYR A 10 -12.45 -6.52 7.79
N GLU A 11 -13.66 -6.33 8.34
CA GLU A 11 -14.90 -6.30 7.56
C GLU A 11 -15.33 -4.87 7.18
N LYS A 12 -14.89 -3.86 7.94
CA LYS A 12 -15.25 -2.45 7.74
C LYS A 12 -14.03 -1.54 7.78
N ILE A 13 -14.00 -0.58 6.87
CA ILE A 13 -12.96 0.47 6.85
C ILE A 13 -12.95 1.28 8.16
N SER A 14 -14.12 1.54 8.74
CA SER A 14 -14.20 2.26 10.01
C SER A 14 -13.56 1.51 11.18
N ASP A 15 -13.51 0.18 11.13
CA ASP A 15 -12.84 -0.62 12.16
C ASP A 15 -11.32 -0.66 11.96
N GLU A 16 -10.84 -0.61 10.71
CA GLU A 16 -9.42 -0.41 10.42
C GLU A 16 -8.88 0.90 11.01
N MET A 17 -9.70 1.95 11.05
CA MET A 17 -9.31 3.25 11.65
C MET A 17 -9.27 3.26 13.18
N LYS A 18 -9.69 2.18 13.84
CA LYS A 18 -9.51 1.96 15.28
C LYS A 18 -8.21 1.20 15.59
N ASP A 19 -7.60 0.60 14.57
CA ASP A 19 -6.31 -0.06 14.64
C ASP A 19 -5.20 0.99 14.64
N GLU A 20 -4.34 1.00 15.65
CA GLU A 20 -3.34 2.04 15.86
C GLU A 20 -2.30 2.07 14.73
N GLU A 21 -1.84 0.91 14.26
CA GLU A 21 -0.86 0.82 13.18
C GLU A 21 -1.47 1.27 11.84
N LEU A 22 -2.69 0.82 11.51
CA LEU A 22 -3.34 1.20 10.26
C LEU A 22 -3.71 2.68 10.23
N LYS A 23 -4.20 3.21 11.35
CA LYS A 23 -4.47 4.65 11.48
C LYS A 23 -3.18 5.47 11.29
N LYS A 24 -2.12 5.10 12.01
CA LYS A 24 -0.83 5.79 11.92
C LYS A 24 -0.21 5.68 10.51
N LEU A 25 -0.37 4.52 9.84
CA LEU A 25 0.05 4.32 8.45
C LEU A 25 -0.58 5.38 7.52
N VAL A 26 -1.91 5.51 7.53
CA VAL A 26 -2.59 6.44 6.63
C VAL A 26 -2.35 7.90 7.01
N GLU A 27 -2.26 8.23 8.31
CA GLU A 27 -1.91 9.56 8.79
C GLU A 27 -0.49 9.94 8.34
N THR A 28 0.49 9.06 8.52
CA THR A 28 1.87 9.33 8.14
C THR A 28 2.03 9.48 6.64
N ILE A 29 1.42 8.59 5.84
CA ILE A 29 1.42 8.74 4.37
C ILE A 29 0.77 10.08 4.00
N GLY A 30 -0.38 10.40 4.57
CA GLY A 30 -1.10 11.61 4.25
C GLY A 30 -0.33 12.89 4.60
N TYR A 31 0.12 13.01 5.85
CA TYR A 31 0.73 14.25 6.33
C TYR A 31 2.22 14.39 6.00
N LYS A 32 2.97 13.29 5.96
CA LYS A 32 4.43 13.36 5.81
C LYS A 32 4.93 13.02 4.42
N GLU A 33 4.28 12.07 3.74
CA GLU A 33 4.73 11.67 2.40
C GLU A 33 3.91 12.35 1.28
N GLY A 34 2.60 12.55 1.46
CA GLY A 34 1.73 13.14 0.44
C GLY A 34 1.65 14.66 0.50
N LEU A 35 1.31 15.22 1.67
CA LEU A 35 1.04 16.64 1.84
C LEU A 35 2.19 17.56 1.36
N PRO A 36 3.49 17.24 1.52
CA PRO A 36 4.57 18.09 1.06
C PRO A 36 4.57 18.40 -0.43
N VAL A 37 3.96 17.53 -1.26
CA VAL A 37 3.92 17.69 -2.72
C VAL A 37 2.53 18.04 -3.26
N VAL A 38 1.55 18.24 -2.38
CA VAL A 38 0.19 18.63 -2.79
C VAL A 38 0.17 20.07 -3.23
N VAL A 39 -0.26 20.31 -4.47
CA VAL A 39 -0.51 21.67 -4.96
C VAL A 39 -1.78 22.20 -4.33
N ASN A 40 -1.71 23.36 -3.66
CA ASN A 40 -2.89 24.00 -3.09
C ASN A 40 -3.80 24.52 -4.23
N PRO A 41 -5.05 24.02 -4.37
CA PRO A 41 -5.96 24.43 -5.44
C PRO A 41 -6.58 25.83 -5.20
N GLY A 42 -6.34 26.47 -4.06
CA GLY A 42 -6.83 27.80 -3.71
C GLY A 42 -8.31 27.87 -3.29
N VAL A 43 -9.05 26.77 -3.39
CA VAL A 43 -10.49 26.69 -3.02
C VAL A 43 -10.72 25.86 -1.76
N LEU A 44 -9.76 25.06 -1.37
CA LEU A 44 -9.80 24.21 -0.17
C LEU A 44 -8.37 24.03 0.34
N ASP A 45 -8.15 24.21 1.62
CA ASP A 45 -6.86 23.94 2.24
C ASP A 45 -6.57 22.43 2.23
N PRO A 46 -5.45 21.97 1.65
CA PRO A 46 -5.14 20.54 1.57
C PRO A 46 -5.03 19.86 2.94
N LYS A 47 -4.56 20.58 3.96
CA LYS A 47 -4.45 20.03 5.31
C LYS A 47 -5.81 19.86 5.95
N GLU A 48 -6.70 20.84 5.86
CA GLU A 48 -8.07 20.75 6.36
C GLU A 48 -8.85 19.62 5.65
N PHE A 49 -8.60 19.44 4.35
CA PHE A 49 -9.20 18.35 3.58
C PHE A 49 -8.77 16.98 4.12
N ILE A 50 -7.47 16.78 4.31
CA ILE A 50 -6.95 15.49 4.78
C ILE A 50 -7.38 15.22 6.24
N ASP A 51 -7.43 16.26 7.10
CA ASP A 51 -7.97 16.18 8.45
C ASP A 51 -9.42 15.67 8.43
N THR A 52 -10.25 16.25 7.57
CA THR A 52 -11.65 15.84 7.40
C THR A 52 -11.75 14.38 6.91
N VAL A 53 -10.93 13.99 5.96
CA VAL A 53 -10.93 12.61 5.43
C VAL A 53 -10.54 11.61 6.51
N LEU A 54 -9.44 11.85 7.21
CA LEU A 54 -8.87 10.88 8.15
C LEU A 54 -9.58 10.83 9.50
N GLN A 55 -10.12 11.97 9.96
CA GLN A 55 -10.73 12.06 11.29
C GLN A 55 -12.25 11.91 11.27
N VAL A 56 -12.91 12.21 10.14
CA VAL A 56 -14.39 12.24 10.06
C VAL A 56 -14.91 11.22 9.05
N ARG A 57 -14.42 11.23 7.81
CA ARG A 57 -15.03 10.44 6.74
C ARG A 57 -14.70 8.95 6.82
N VAL A 58 -13.41 8.62 6.89
CA VAL A 58 -12.96 7.21 6.88
C VAL A 58 -13.34 6.48 8.17
N PRO A 59 -13.23 7.09 9.38
CA PRO A 59 -13.66 6.45 10.62
C PRO A 59 -15.17 6.33 10.81
N ASN A 60 -15.98 6.95 9.93
CA ASN A 60 -17.44 7.01 10.09
C ASN A 60 -18.09 5.63 10.00
N PRO A 61 -18.67 5.07 11.08
CA PRO A 61 -19.26 3.73 11.07
C PRO A 61 -20.56 3.63 10.25
N PHE A 62 -21.17 4.78 9.91
CA PHE A 62 -22.36 4.84 9.05
C PHE A 62 -22.02 4.78 7.56
N MET A 63 -20.74 4.86 7.18
CA MET A 63 -20.31 4.57 5.81
C MET A 63 -20.08 3.04 5.69
N PRO A 64 -20.97 2.31 5.02
CA PRO A 64 -20.89 0.85 4.96
C PRO A 64 -19.85 0.38 3.93
N ASP A 65 -18.61 0.77 4.13
CA ASP A 65 -17.53 0.44 3.22
C ASP A 65 -16.68 -0.71 3.74
N THR A 66 -16.29 -1.61 2.83
CA THR A 66 -15.49 -2.78 3.15
C THR A 66 -14.10 -2.71 2.50
N PRO A 67 -13.06 -3.29 3.13
CA PRO A 67 -11.74 -3.40 2.53
C PRO A 67 -11.77 -3.98 1.12
N GLN A 68 -12.55 -5.05 0.91
CA GLN A 68 -12.67 -5.73 -0.38
C GLN A 68 -13.23 -4.80 -1.46
N ARG A 69 -14.29 -4.02 -1.14
CA ARG A 69 -14.85 -3.08 -2.11
C ARG A 69 -13.86 -1.97 -2.48
N ILE A 70 -13.14 -1.45 -1.49
CA ILE A 70 -12.14 -0.40 -1.72
C ILE A 70 -10.91 -0.95 -2.46
N ALA A 71 -10.55 -2.22 -2.27
CA ALA A 71 -9.44 -2.85 -2.96
C ALA A 71 -9.69 -3.15 -4.45
N THR A 72 -10.94 -3.03 -4.94
CA THR A 72 -11.25 -3.11 -6.38
C THR A 72 -10.37 -2.15 -7.17
N ASP A 73 -9.84 -2.58 -8.33
CA ASP A 73 -9.01 -1.79 -9.24
C ASP A 73 -7.76 -1.15 -8.57
N THR A 74 -7.17 -1.81 -7.58
CA THR A 74 -6.00 -1.27 -6.88
C THR A 74 -4.82 -1.05 -7.82
N SER A 75 -4.60 -1.94 -8.80
CA SER A 75 -3.52 -1.78 -9.79
C SER A 75 -3.57 -0.45 -10.56
N GLN A 76 -4.76 0.09 -10.80
CA GLN A 76 -4.95 1.38 -11.46
C GLN A 76 -4.81 2.56 -10.50
N LYS A 77 -5.14 2.33 -9.22
CA LYS A 77 -5.12 3.38 -8.20
C LYS A 77 -3.72 3.72 -7.70
N LEU A 78 -2.80 2.74 -7.69
CA LEU A 78 -1.46 2.94 -7.16
C LEU A 78 -0.69 4.02 -7.93
N ALA A 79 -0.70 3.95 -9.29
CA ALA A 79 -0.03 4.93 -10.12
C ALA A 79 -0.57 6.36 -9.89
N ILE A 80 -1.90 6.51 -9.88
CA ILE A 80 -2.56 7.82 -9.76
C ILE A 80 -2.35 8.42 -8.38
N ARG A 81 -2.33 7.61 -7.32
CA ARG A 81 -2.27 8.09 -5.93
C ARG A 81 -0.85 8.28 -5.42
N PHE A 82 0.04 7.34 -5.75
CA PHE A 82 1.39 7.32 -5.20
C PHE A 82 2.47 7.58 -6.26
N GLY A 83 2.23 7.17 -7.51
CA GLY A 83 3.18 7.42 -8.59
C GLY A 83 3.43 8.91 -8.82
N GLU A 84 2.40 9.74 -8.75
CA GLU A 84 2.55 11.19 -8.86
C GLU A 84 3.30 11.80 -7.67
N THR A 85 3.09 11.27 -6.45
CA THR A 85 3.89 11.66 -5.29
C THR A 85 5.38 11.32 -5.48
N ILE A 86 5.70 10.11 -5.95
CA ILE A 86 7.09 9.70 -6.21
C ILE A 86 7.74 10.60 -7.28
N LYS A 87 7.02 10.91 -8.36
CA LYS A 87 7.51 11.82 -9.40
C LYS A 87 7.78 13.23 -8.87
N ALA A 88 6.89 13.73 -8.00
CA ALA A 88 7.05 15.03 -7.39
C ALA A 88 8.27 15.09 -6.47
N TYR A 89 8.53 14.03 -5.69
CA TYR A 89 9.77 13.91 -4.90
C TYR A 89 11.00 13.87 -5.80
N ALA A 90 10.98 13.07 -6.86
CA ALA A 90 12.10 12.96 -7.80
C ALA A 90 12.41 14.27 -8.56
N ALA A 91 11.43 15.15 -8.71
CA ALA A 91 11.58 16.45 -9.37
C ALA A 91 11.92 17.59 -8.39
N SER A 92 11.92 17.34 -7.09
CA SER A 92 12.16 18.34 -6.04
C SER A 92 13.66 18.48 -5.75
N ASP A 93 14.08 19.72 -5.51
CA ASP A 93 15.43 20.01 -5.00
C ASP A 93 15.50 19.89 -3.46
N GLU A 94 14.35 19.82 -2.78
CA GLU A 94 14.25 19.82 -1.31
C GLU A 94 13.88 18.46 -0.72
N LEU A 95 13.28 17.56 -1.52
CA LEU A 95 12.78 16.25 -1.09
C LEU A 95 13.56 15.13 -1.75
N ASP A 96 13.81 14.04 -1.03
CA ASP A 96 14.46 12.84 -1.56
C ASP A 96 13.43 11.68 -1.64
N VAL A 97 13.36 11.01 -2.78
CA VAL A 97 12.54 9.79 -2.95
C VAL A 97 12.85 8.75 -1.88
N LYS A 98 14.08 8.72 -1.38
CA LYS A 98 14.49 7.82 -0.29
C LYS A 98 13.82 8.11 1.06
N ASP A 99 13.20 9.28 1.23
CA ASP A 99 12.43 9.61 2.43
C ASP A 99 11.06 8.94 2.45
N LEU A 100 10.56 8.50 1.29
CA LEU A 100 9.36 7.70 1.17
C LEU A 100 9.59 6.30 1.77
N LYS A 101 8.92 5.99 2.87
CA LYS A 101 9.01 4.70 3.57
C LYS A 101 7.69 3.94 3.53
N LEU A 102 6.58 4.62 3.73
CA LEU A 102 5.28 3.97 3.87
C LEU A 102 4.56 3.77 2.54
N ILE A 103 4.78 4.62 1.52
CA ILE A 103 4.32 4.33 0.17
C ILE A 103 4.92 3.02 -0.36
N PRO A 104 6.24 2.76 -0.28
CA PRO A 104 6.82 1.45 -0.60
C PRO A 104 6.26 0.30 0.23
N LEU A 105 5.94 0.53 1.52
CA LEU A 105 5.30 -0.47 2.37
C LEU A 105 3.90 -0.83 1.84
N VAL A 106 3.14 0.14 1.33
CA VAL A 106 1.83 -0.12 0.70
C VAL A 106 1.99 -0.93 -0.59
N PHE A 107 3.01 -0.67 -1.40
CA PHE A 107 3.29 -1.47 -2.60
C PHE A 107 3.60 -2.93 -2.24
N ALA A 108 4.43 -3.15 -1.23
CA ALA A 108 4.70 -4.49 -0.70
C ALA A 108 3.43 -5.16 -0.14
N GLY A 109 2.60 -4.40 0.59
CA GLY A 109 1.31 -4.85 1.09
C GLY A 109 0.36 -5.27 -0.03
N TRP A 110 0.34 -4.54 -1.15
CA TRP A 110 -0.45 -4.93 -2.31
C TRP A 110 0.06 -6.22 -2.96
N LEU A 111 1.37 -6.38 -3.14
CA LEU A 111 1.95 -7.62 -3.65
C LEU A 111 1.64 -8.81 -2.71
N ARG A 112 1.70 -8.59 -1.40
CA ARG A 112 1.32 -9.59 -0.39
C ARG A 112 -0.18 -9.95 -0.46
N TYR A 113 -1.05 -8.97 -0.70
CA TYR A 113 -2.49 -9.16 -0.90
C TYR A 113 -2.78 -10.04 -2.12
N LEU A 114 -2.04 -9.86 -3.24
CA LEU A 114 -2.20 -10.66 -4.46
C LEU A 114 -1.94 -12.16 -4.27
N MET A 115 -1.29 -12.59 -3.19
CA MET A 115 -1.13 -14.01 -2.84
C MET A 115 -2.47 -14.69 -2.49
N GLY A 116 -3.55 -13.93 -2.24
CA GLY A 116 -4.89 -14.46 -1.95
C GLY A 116 -5.00 -15.19 -0.61
N VAL A 117 -4.08 -14.95 0.31
CA VAL A 117 -4.11 -15.49 1.68
C VAL A 117 -3.91 -14.37 2.69
N ASP A 118 -4.69 -14.39 3.77
CA ASP A 118 -4.62 -13.41 4.83
C ASP A 118 -3.38 -13.59 5.75
N ASP A 119 -3.24 -12.77 6.76
CA ASP A 119 -2.10 -12.82 7.68
C ASP A 119 -2.08 -14.09 8.53
N SER A 120 -3.20 -14.80 8.68
CA SER A 120 -3.27 -16.11 9.33
C SER A 120 -2.97 -17.29 8.40
N GLY A 121 -2.84 -17.05 7.10
CA GLY A 121 -2.68 -18.07 6.05
C GLY A 121 -3.99 -18.62 5.50
N LYS A 122 -5.14 -18.02 5.85
CA LYS A 122 -6.44 -18.41 5.31
C LYS A 122 -6.66 -17.77 3.94
N ALA A 123 -7.12 -18.55 2.96
CA ALA A 123 -7.44 -18.06 1.63
C ALA A 123 -8.63 -17.11 1.64
N PHE A 124 -8.58 -16.08 0.79
CA PHE A 124 -9.67 -15.18 0.49
C PHE A 124 -9.72 -14.83 -1.01
N ASP A 125 -10.89 -14.41 -1.48
CA ASP A 125 -11.05 -13.99 -2.88
C ASP A 125 -10.51 -12.58 -3.09
N LEU A 126 -9.68 -12.41 -4.12
CA LEU A 126 -9.19 -11.09 -4.52
C LEU A 126 -10.34 -10.24 -5.08
N SER A 127 -10.31 -8.96 -4.76
CA SER A 127 -11.26 -8.00 -5.35
C SER A 127 -11.02 -7.86 -6.85
N PRO A 128 -12.08 -7.59 -7.64
CA PRO A 128 -11.93 -7.41 -9.09
C PRO A 128 -10.88 -6.35 -9.43
N ASP A 129 -9.98 -6.71 -10.35
CA ASP A 129 -8.93 -5.82 -10.83
C ASP A 129 -8.51 -6.28 -12.24
N PRO A 130 -8.44 -5.39 -13.24
CA PRO A 130 -8.18 -5.75 -14.64
C PRO A 130 -6.80 -6.36 -14.86
N LEU A 131 -5.84 -6.17 -13.96
CA LEU A 131 -4.48 -6.68 -14.11
C LEU A 131 -4.21 -7.96 -13.30
N LEU A 132 -5.19 -8.56 -12.61
CA LEU A 132 -4.96 -9.79 -11.81
C LEU A 132 -4.31 -10.90 -12.64
N THR A 133 -4.82 -11.16 -13.85
CA THR A 133 -4.23 -12.19 -14.73
C THR A 133 -2.80 -11.92 -15.13
N THR A 134 -2.39 -10.65 -15.12
CA THR A 134 -1.01 -10.22 -15.43
C THR A 134 -0.10 -10.32 -14.21
N VAL A 135 -0.60 -9.91 -13.03
CA VAL A 135 0.26 -9.71 -11.85
C VAL A 135 0.28 -10.89 -10.88
N CYS A 136 -0.82 -11.63 -10.73
CA CYS A 136 -0.86 -12.79 -9.82
C CYS A 136 0.20 -13.87 -10.11
N PRO A 137 0.57 -14.16 -11.37
CA PRO A 137 1.63 -15.14 -11.65
C PRO A 137 2.97 -14.82 -10.97
N TYR A 138 3.30 -13.56 -10.73
CA TYR A 138 4.56 -13.16 -10.08
C TYR A 138 4.62 -13.48 -8.58
N VAL A 139 3.48 -13.65 -7.94
CA VAL A 139 3.39 -13.96 -6.50
C VAL A 139 2.84 -15.36 -6.23
N ALA A 140 2.47 -16.10 -7.28
CA ALA A 140 1.78 -17.40 -7.17
C ALA A 140 2.59 -18.45 -6.43
N ASP A 141 3.92 -18.43 -6.56
CA ASP A 141 4.82 -19.40 -5.94
C ASP A 141 5.32 -18.96 -4.56
N LEU A 142 5.03 -17.70 -4.17
CA LEU A 142 5.40 -17.21 -2.83
C LEU A 142 4.54 -17.88 -1.76
N LYS A 143 5.17 -18.18 -0.63
CA LYS A 143 4.54 -18.84 0.52
C LYS A 143 4.74 -18.00 1.78
N LEU A 144 4.12 -18.42 2.89
CA LEU A 144 4.36 -17.83 4.20
C LEU A 144 5.50 -18.59 4.89
N GLU A 145 6.72 -18.41 4.39
CA GLU A 145 7.93 -19.06 4.89
C GLU A 145 9.17 -18.18 4.65
N GLU A 146 10.18 -18.37 5.47
CA GLU A 146 11.47 -17.68 5.32
C GLU A 146 12.32 -18.25 4.16
N GLY A 147 13.28 -17.44 3.69
CA GLY A 147 14.32 -17.89 2.75
C GLY A 147 13.92 -17.86 1.28
N GLN A 148 12.75 -17.33 0.94
CA GLN A 148 12.30 -17.19 -0.44
C GLN A 148 13.04 -16.11 -1.20
N ASP A 149 13.27 -16.31 -2.49
CA ASP A 149 13.78 -15.30 -3.41
C ASP A 149 12.63 -14.40 -3.90
N VAL A 150 12.21 -13.53 -3.00
CA VAL A 150 11.12 -12.57 -3.27
C VAL A 150 11.48 -11.61 -4.40
N GLU A 151 12.73 -11.16 -4.47
CA GLU A 151 13.17 -10.20 -5.47
C GLU A 151 13.06 -10.77 -6.88
N SER A 152 13.57 -11.97 -7.13
CA SER A 152 13.41 -12.64 -8.44
C SER A 152 11.95 -12.82 -8.83
N ALA A 153 11.07 -13.14 -7.87
CA ALA A 153 9.66 -13.35 -8.14
C ALA A 153 8.97 -12.07 -8.63
N VAL A 154 9.23 -10.91 -8.00
CA VAL A 154 8.49 -9.67 -8.28
C VAL A 154 9.24 -8.66 -9.14
N SER A 155 10.49 -8.96 -9.57
CA SER A 155 11.34 -8.01 -10.29
C SER A 155 10.68 -7.36 -11.51
N GLU A 156 9.95 -8.13 -12.32
CA GLU A 156 9.31 -7.61 -13.52
C GLU A 156 8.07 -6.75 -13.20
N VAL A 157 7.30 -7.13 -12.17
CA VAL A 157 6.14 -6.30 -11.79
C VAL A 157 6.58 -4.96 -11.21
N LEU A 158 7.72 -4.87 -10.50
CA LEU A 158 8.25 -3.63 -9.96
C LEU A 158 8.69 -2.61 -11.01
N LYS A 159 8.92 -3.04 -12.27
CA LYS A 159 9.20 -2.16 -13.41
C LYS A 159 7.95 -1.62 -14.10
N MET A 160 6.76 -2.12 -13.74
CA MET A 160 5.51 -1.79 -14.44
C MET A 160 5.02 -0.36 -14.09
N LYS A 161 5.45 0.62 -14.90
CA LYS A 161 5.05 2.04 -14.77
C LYS A 161 3.53 2.23 -14.81
N GLN A 162 2.78 1.35 -15.48
CA GLN A 162 1.30 1.38 -15.48
C GLN A 162 0.67 1.13 -14.10
N ILE A 163 1.38 0.42 -13.21
CA ILE A 163 0.90 0.07 -11.86
C ILE A 163 1.40 1.08 -10.82
N PHE A 164 2.70 1.41 -10.86
CA PHE A 164 3.34 2.25 -9.86
C PHE A 164 3.53 3.70 -10.28
N GLY A 165 3.26 4.04 -11.56
CA GLY A 165 3.51 5.36 -12.13
C GLY A 165 4.97 5.61 -12.52
N VAL A 166 5.88 4.83 -11.98
CA VAL A 166 7.33 4.84 -12.21
C VAL A 166 7.86 3.41 -12.27
N ASP A 167 9.06 3.24 -12.81
CA ASP A 167 9.86 2.03 -12.57
C ASP A 167 10.50 2.14 -11.19
N LEU A 168 10.20 1.20 -10.28
CA LEU A 168 10.67 1.27 -8.90
C LEU A 168 12.17 1.03 -8.74
N TYR A 169 12.83 0.37 -9.72
CA TYR A 169 14.29 0.27 -9.76
C TYR A 169 14.91 1.61 -10.15
N GLU A 170 14.40 2.26 -11.19
CA GLU A 170 14.84 3.60 -11.60
C GLU A 170 14.61 4.63 -10.49
N ALA A 171 13.51 4.50 -9.74
CA ALA A 171 13.19 5.37 -8.61
C ALA A 171 13.99 5.06 -7.33
N GLY A 172 14.75 3.95 -7.28
CA GLY A 172 15.52 3.53 -6.10
C GLY A 172 14.67 2.99 -4.94
N LEU A 173 13.44 2.54 -5.20
CA LEU A 173 12.50 2.03 -4.20
C LEU A 173 12.33 0.50 -4.24
N ALA A 174 12.81 -0.19 -5.27
CA ALA A 174 12.57 -1.62 -5.47
C ALA A 174 13.13 -2.47 -4.32
N GLU A 175 14.35 -2.20 -3.85
CA GLU A 175 14.97 -2.91 -2.73
C GLU A 175 14.14 -2.79 -1.44
N LEU A 176 13.61 -1.61 -1.17
CA LEU A 176 12.78 -1.36 0.01
C LEU A 176 11.44 -2.11 -0.08
N VAL A 177 10.79 -2.12 -1.25
CA VAL A 177 9.56 -2.89 -1.48
C VAL A 177 9.82 -4.39 -1.33
N CYS A 178 10.89 -4.93 -1.91
CA CYS A 178 11.28 -6.33 -1.76
C CYS A 178 11.56 -6.68 -0.30
N GLY A 179 12.26 -5.80 0.44
CA GLY A 179 12.53 -5.97 1.85
C GLY A 179 11.25 -6.07 2.69
N TYR A 180 10.29 -5.18 2.47
CA TYR A 180 8.99 -5.23 3.15
C TYR A 180 8.19 -6.47 2.76
N LEU A 181 8.15 -6.84 1.48
CA LEU A 181 7.44 -8.05 1.05
C LEU A 181 8.04 -9.29 1.69
N LYS A 182 9.37 -9.39 1.74
CA LYS A 182 10.08 -10.47 2.43
C LYS A 182 9.72 -10.56 3.91
N GLU A 183 9.63 -9.41 4.60
CA GLU A 183 9.18 -9.37 6.01
C GLU A 183 7.73 -9.87 6.15
N MET A 184 6.82 -9.45 5.27
CA MET A 184 5.40 -9.80 5.31
C MET A 184 5.11 -11.25 4.89
N THR A 185 6.04 -11.92 4.22
CA THR A 185 5.86 -13.32 3.74
C THR A 185 6.59 -14.35 4.58
N LYS A 186 7.37 -13.95 5.59
CA LYS A 186 8.22 -14.88 6.34
C LYS A 186 7.48 -15.90 7.18
N ALA A 187 6.24 -15.62 7.60
CA ALA A 187 5.40 -16.52 8.40
C ALA A 187 3.95 -16.00 8.47
N PRO A 188 2.97 -16.79 8.91
CA PRO A 188 1.69 -16.27 9.37
C PRO A 188 1.87 -15.25 10.51
N GLY A 189 1.09 -14.17 10.52
CA GLY A 189 1.21 -13.05 11.47
C GLY A 189 2.24 -11.99 11.07
N ALA A 190 3.00 -12.23 10.01
CA ALA A 190 4.12 -11.36 9.62
C ALA A 190 3.69 -9.99 9.06
N VAL A 191 2.49 -9.85 8.52
CA VAL A 191 1.95 -8.56 8.09
C VAL A 191 1.75 -7.64 9.30
N ARG A 192 1.13 -8.15 10.35
CA ARG A 192 0.93 -7.41 11.61
C ARG A 192 2.27 -6.99 12.22
N GLU A 193 3.22 -7.91 12.31
CA GLU A 193 4.53 -7.60 12.89
C GLU A 193 5.33 -6.60 12.04
N THR A 194 5.19 -6.64 10.71
CA THR A 194 5.80 -5.66 9.82
C THR A 194 5.20 -4.27 10.02
N LEU A 195 3.87 -4.16 10.15
CA LEU A 195 3.22 -2.88 10.46
C LEU A 195 3.72 -2.31 11.80
N LYS A 196 3.74 -3.10 12.87
CA LYS A 196 4.28 -2.66 14.17
C LYS A 196 5.72 -2.18 14.12
N LYS A 197 6.54 -2.79 13.25
CA LYS A 197 7.96 -2.46 13.13
C LYS A 197 8.21 -1.15 12.40
N TYR A 198 7.42 -0.84 11.38
CA TYR A 198 7.72 0.24 10.44
C TYR A 198 6.75 1.42 10.49
N VAL A 199 5.60 1.28 11.09
CA VAL A 199 4.60 2.32 11.28
C VAL A 199 4.68 2.90 12.68
#